data_44469171544519cbc091d7b41f53d581
#
_entry.id   44469171544519cbc091d7b41f53d581
#
_cell.length_a   1.000
_cell.length_b   1.000
_cell.length_c   1.000
_cell.angle_alpha   90.00
_cell.angle_beta   90.00
_cell.angle_gamma   90.00
#
_symmetry.space_group_name_H-M   'P 1'
#
loop_
_entity.id
_entity.type
_entity.pdbx_description
1 polymer ?
#
loop_
_entity_poly.entity_id
_entity_poly.type
_entity_poly.pdbx_seq_one_letter_code
_entity_poly.pdbx_strand_id
1 'polypeptide(L)'
;MQNRMMITGAGSGLGREIALRWAREGWRLALSDVSEAGLQETLKLVRAAGGDGFVQRCDVRDYSQLTAFAQACEVKFGGIDIIVNNAGVASGGFFSELSLEDWDWQI
;
A
#
# COMPACT_ATOMS: atom_id res chain seq x y z
N MET A 1 11.41 11.19 -8.84
CA MET A 1 10.37 10.41 -8.14
C MET A 1 9.08 10.47 -8.94
N GLN A 2 8.42 9.34 -9.14
CA GLN A 2 7.21 9.31 -9.95
C GLN A 2 5.93 9.19 -9.12
N ASN A 3 6.02 9.41 -7.83
CA ASN A 3 4.89 9.45 -6.92
C ASN A 3 4.09 8.15 -6.91
N ARG A 4 4.81 7.04 -6.72
CA ARG A 4 4.23 5.70 -6.63
C ARG A 4 4.45 5.18 -5.23
N MET A 5 3.40 4.78 -4.55
CA MET A 5 3.47 4.34 -3.16
C MET A 5 2.77 3.01 -2.97
N MET A 6 3.38 2.13 -2.19
CA MET A 6 2.82 0.84 -1.82
C MET A 6 2.46 0.90 -0.32
N ILE A 7 1.23 0.55 0.02
CA ILE A 7 0.76 0.62 1.41
C ILE A 7 0.18 -0.74 1.79
N THR A 8 0.68 -1.33 2.86
CA THR A 8 0.10 -2.53 3.44
C THR A 8 -0.86 -2.13 4.57
N GLY A 9 -1.87 -2.95 4.83
CA GLY A 9 -2.86 -2.62 5.84
C GLY A 9 -3.74 -1.44 5.44
N ALA A 10 -4.01 -1.29 4.15
CA ALA A 10 -4.67 -0.12 3.61
C ALA A 10 -6.20 -0.19 3.62
N GLY A 11 -6.77 -1.30 4.10
CA GLY A 11 -8.22 -1.51 4.05
C GLY A 11 -9.01 -0.78 5.13
N SER A 12 -8.37 -0.16 6.09
CA SER A 12 -9.04 0.57 7.16
C SER A 12 -8.03 1.36 7.97
N GLY A 13 -8.52 2.14 8.92
CA GLY A 13 -7.72 2.81 9.93
C GLY A 13 -6.59 3.67 9.37
N LEU A 14 -5.42 3.54 9.99
CA LEU A 14 -4.27 4.37 9.64
C LEU A 14 -3.82 4.17 8.19
N GLY A 15 -3.81 2.93 7.70
CA GLY A 15 -3.42 2.67 6.31
C GLY A 15 -4.32 3.39 5.31
N ARG A 16 -5.62 3.40 5.57
CA ARG A 16 -6.57 4.14 4.75
C ARG A 16 -6.32 5.64 4.81
N GLU A 17 -6.06 6.19 5.99
CA GLU A 17 -5.79 7.61 6.14
C GLU A 17 -4.53 8.02 5.39
N ILE A 18 -3.49 7.19 5.45
CA ILE A 18 -2.26 7.45 4.69
C ILE A 18 -2.55 7.45 3.20
N ALA A 19 -3.31 6.46 2.73
CA ALA A 19 -3.68 6.38 1.32
C ALA A 19 -4.42 7.63 0.86
N LEU A 20 -5.36 8.10 1.65
CA LEU A 20 -6.14 9.29 1.30
C LEU A 20 -5.28 10.55 1.30
N ARG A 21 -4.35 10.64 2.24
CA ARG A 21 -3.46 11.80 2.31
C ARG A 21 -2.67 11.95 1.02
N TRP A 22 -2.10 10.87 0.51
CA TRP A 22 -1.28 10.95 -0.69
C TRP A 22 -2.11 10.90 -1.97
N ALA A 23 -3.31 10.35 -1.91
CA ALA A 23 -4.25 10.45 -3.03
C ALA A 23 -4.57 11.89 -3.35
N ARG A 24 -4.71 12.73 -2.34
CA ARG A 24 -4.99 14.16 -2.52
C ARG A 24 -3.85 14.88 -3.23
N GLU A 25 -2.66 14.31 -3.17
CA GLU A 25 -1.50 14.84 -3.88
C GLU A 25 -1.31 14.21 -5.25
N GLY A 26 -2.27 13.39 -5.69
CA GLY A 26 -2.22 12.79 -7.02
C GLY A 26 -1.32 11.56 -7.14
N TRP A 27 -0.93 10.95 -6.03
CA TRP A 27 -0.06 9.78 -6.07
C TRP A 27 -0.80 8.55 -6.58
N ARG A 28 -0.05 7.64 -7.19
CA ARG A 28 -0.54 6.32 -7.56
C ARG A 28 -0.27 5.38 -6.39
N LEU A 29 -1.30 4.66 -5.97
CA LEU A 29 -1.25 3.89 -4.73
C LEU A 29 -1.52 2.42 -4.99
N ALA A 30 -0.61 1.57 -4.54
CA ALA A 30 -0.81 0.13 -4.52
C ALA A 30 -1.21 -0.24 -3.10
N LEU A 31 -2.40 -0.78 -2.94
CA LEU A 31 -3.03 -0.97 -1.64
C LEU A 31 -3.21 -2.45 -1.35
N SER A 32 -2.77 -2.92 -0.18
CA SER A 32 -3.02 -4.30 0.22
C SER A 32 -3.59 -4.38 1.63
N ASP A 33 -4.33 -5.45 1.87
CA ASP A 33 -4.92 -5.79 3.15
C ASP A 33 -5.44 -7.22 3.05
N VAL A 34 -5.75 -7.83 4.18
CA VAL A 34 -6.42 -9.12 4.18
C VAL A 34 -7.91 -8.97 3.90
N SER A 35 -8.46 -7.79 4.09
CA SER A 35 -9.88 -7.48 3.86
C SER A 35 -10.10 -6.94 2.46
N GLU A 36 -10.64 -7.77 1.57
CA GLU A 36 -10.96 -7.33 0.20
C GLU A 36 -12.01 -6.21 0.22
N ALA A 37 -13.02 -6.33 1.06
CA ALA A 37 -14.06 -5.30 1.16
C ALA A 37 -13.48 -3.97 1.61
N GLY A 38 -12.57 -3.99 2.59
CA GLY A 38 -11.90 -2.78 3.05
C GLY A 38 -11.06 -2.14 1.98
N LEU A 39 -10.35 -2.96 1.19
CA LEU A 39 -9.54 -2.45 0.09
C LEU A 39 -10.40 -1.76 -0.98
N GLN A 40 -11.52 -2.36 -1.35
CA GLN A 40 -12.38 -1.77 -2.36
C GLN A 40 -12.93 -0.41 -1.90
N GLU A 41 -13.30 -0.32 -0.62
CA GLU A 41 -13.75 0.96 -0.08
C GLU A 41 -12.64 2.00 -0.09
N THR A 42 -11.43 1.61 0.31
CA THR A 42 -10.30 2.54 0.28
C THR A 42 -10.01 3.02 -1.13
N LEU A 43 -10.01 2.10 -2.11
CA LEU A 43 -9.77 2.49 -3.50
C LEU A 43 -10.79 3.47 -4.02
N LYS A 44 -12.06 3.25 -3.67
CA LYS A 44 -13.13 4.17 -4.04
C LYS A 44 -12.86 5.57 -3.49
N LEU A 45 -12.46 5.65 -2.22
CA LEU A 45 -12.16 6.92 -1.58
C LEU A 45 -10.92 7.58 -2.18
N VAL A 46 -9.92 6.79 -2.51
CA VAL A 46 -8.68 7.27 -3.16
C VAL A 46 -9.01 7.93 -4.50
N ARG A 47 -9.83 7.28 -5.30
CA ARG A 47 -10.22 7.84 -6.60
C ARG A 47 -11.03 9.10 -6.45
N ALA A 48 -11.93 9.13 -5.47
CA ALA A 48 -12.73 10.33 -5.19
C ALA A 48 -11.86 11.49 -4.72
N ALA A 49 -10.73 11.21 -4.10
CA ALA A 49 -9.81 12.23 -3.59
C ALA A 49 -8.82 12.73 -4.64
N GLY A 50 -8.84 12.18 -5.84
CA GLY A 50 -7.96 12.62 -6.92
C GLY A 50 -6.76 11.74 -7.20
N GLY A 51 -6.59 10.66 -6.47
CA GLY A 51 -5.55 9.67 -6.72
C GLY A 51 -6.04 8.55 -7.60
N ASP A 52 -5.19 7.57 -7.80
CA ASP A 52 -5.55 6.35 -8.49
C ASP A 52 -4.68 5.23 -7.95
N GLY A 53 -4.99 4.01 -8.35
CA GLY A 53 -4.22 2.87 -7.89
C GLY A 53 -4.91 1.55 -8.15
N PHE A 54 -4.43 0.54 -7.47
CA PHE A 54 -5.03 -0.78 -7.52
C PHE A 54 -4.98 -1.42 -6.14
N VAL A 55 -5.76 -2.47 -5.96
CA VAL A 55 -5.79 -3.22 -4.71
C VAL A 55 -5.41 -4.66 -4.98
N GLN A 56 -4.81 -5.29 -3.98
CA GLN A 56 -4.51 -6.72 -4.04
C GLN A 56 -4.56 -7.28 -2.62
N ARG A 57 -5.39 -8.29 -2.41
CA ARG A 57 -5.45 -8.94 -1.12
C ARG A 57 -4.10 -9.60 -0.84
N CYS A 58 -3.58 -9.33 0.35
CA CYS A 58 -2.27 -9.84 0.73
C CYS A 58 -2.19 -9.96 2.24
N ASP A 59 -1.76 -11.12 2.72
CA ASP A 59 -1.40 -11.32 4.13
C ASP A 59 0.11 -11.14 4.21
N VAL A 60 0.56 -10.07 4.86
CA VAL A 60 1.98 -9.75 4.94
C VAL A 60 2.79 -10.78 5.72
N ARG A 61 2.14 -11.68 6.45
CA ARG A 61 2.81 -12.79 7.13
C ARG A 61 3.21 -13.89 6.16
N ASP A 62 2.66 -13.88 4.96
CA ASP A 62 2.96 -14.84 3.91
C ASP A 62 3.90 -14.19 2.90
N TYR A 63 5.16 -14.63 2.92
CA TYR A 63 6.18 -14.04 2.07
C TYR A 63 5.84 -14.12 0.59
N SER A 64 5.24 -15.22 0.15
CA SER A 64 4.90 -15.38 -1.26
C SER A 64 3.82 -14.40 -1.70
N GLN A 65 2.84 -14.11 -0.83
CA GLN A 65 1.82 -13.12 -1.13
C GLN A 65 2.41 -11.72 -1.17
N LEU A 66 3.30 -11.42 -0.25
CA LEU A 66 3.95 -10.13 -0.19
C LEU A 66 4.82 -9.90 -1.43
N THR A 67 5.56 -10.92 -1.85
CA THR A 67 6.38 -10.87 -3.06
C THR A 67 5.50 -10.66 -4.29
N ALA A 68 4.37 -11.38 -4.36
CA ALA A 68 3.44 -11.22 -5.49
C ALA A 68 2.88 -9.80 -5.55
N PHE A 69 2.60 -9.19 -4.40
CA PHE A 69 2.12 -7.82 -4.37
C PHE A 69 3.21 -6.86 -4.86
N ALA A 70 4.45 -7.03 -4.42
CA ALA A 70 5.55 -6.20 -4.88
C ALA A 70 5.76 -6.34 -6.39
N GLN A 71 5.65 -7.56 -6.92
CA GLN A 71 5.75 -7.79 -8.35
C GLN A 71 4.62 -7.11 -9.12
N ALA A 72 3.41 -7.12 -8.59
CA ALA A 72 2.28 -6.43 -9.21
C ALA A 72 2.54 -4.92 -9.29
N CYS A 73 3.19 -4.35 -8.29
CA CYS A 73 3.57 -2.94 -8.33
C CYS A 73 4.55 -2.66 -9.46
N GLU A 74 5.54 -3.54 -9.65
CA GLU A 74 6.48 -3.40 -10.75
C GLU A 74 5.76 -3.46 -12.09
N VAL A 75 4.85 -4.41 -12.27
CA VAL A 75 4.14 -4.58 -13.53
C VAL A 75 3.22 -3.40 -13.82
N LYS A 76 2.47 -2.95 -12.82
CA LYS A 76 1.43 -1.94 -13.03
C LYS A 76 1.96 -0.52 -13.00
N PHE A 77 2.98 -0.25 -12.18
CA PHE A 77 3.50 1.10 -12.01
C PHE A 77 4.90 1.30 -12.58
N GLY A 78 5.57 0.22 -12.94
CA GLY A 78 6.96 0.30 -13.39
C GLY A 78 7.96 0.49 -12.27
N GLY A 79 7.51 0.32 -11.02
CA GLY A 79 8.36 0.47 -9.85
C GLY A 79 7.60 1.14 -8.71
N ILE A 80 8.27 1.31 -7.59
CA ILE A 80 7.71 1.92 -6.38
C ILE A 80 8.74 2.90 -5.82
N ASP A 81 8.29 4.05 -5.39
CA ASP A 81 9.16 5.07 -4.80
C ASP A 81 9.16 4.99 -3.28
N ILE A 82 8.02 4.69 -2.66
CA ILE A 82 7.87 4.64 -1.21
C ILE A 82 7.02 3.44 -0.82
N ILE A 83 7.45 2.73 0.21
CA ILE A 83 6.70 1.63 0.80
C ILE A 83 6.31 2.03 2.21
N VAL A 84 5.02 2.00 2.50
CA VAL A 84 4.49 2.19 3.84
C VAL A 84 4.07 0.84 4.38
N ASN A 85 4.85 0.30 5.29
CA ASN A 85 4.60 -1.01 5.86
C ASN A 85 3.79 -0.85 7.16
N ASN A 86 2.48 -0.79 7.01
CA ASN A 86 1.55 -0.57 8.13
C ASN A 86 0.89 -1.86 8.61
N ALA A 87 0.73 -2.84 7.74
CA ALA A 87 0.12 -4.11 8.13
C ALA A 87 1.03 -4.84 9.12
N GLY A 88 0.43 -5.63 9.98
CA GLY A 88 1.19 -6.39 10.96
C GLY A 88 1.58 -5.62 12.20
N VAL A 89 1.21 -4.35 12.30
CA VAL A 89 1.41 -3.57 13.51
C VAL A 89 0.33 -3.99 14.49
N ALA A 90 0.72 -4.80 15.47
CA ALA A 90 -0.24 -5.40 16.38
C ALA A 90 -0.79 -4.42 17.40
N SER A 91 -0.05 -3.40 17.71
CA SER A 91 -0.47 -2.43 18.72
C SER A 91 0.38 -1.18 18.58
N GLY A 92 -0.13 -0.07 19.07
CA GLY A 92 0.63 1.15 19.16
C GLY A 92 0.70 2.02 17.92
N GLY A 93 0.06 1.63 16.84
CA GLY A 93 0.01 2.46 15.64
C GLY A 93 1.37 2.76 15.03
N PHE A 94 2.30 1.85 15.19
CA PHE A 94 3.65 2.00 14.65
C PHE A 94 3.69 1.62 13.17
N PHE A 95 4.42 2.42 12.40
CA PHE A 95 4.69 2.07 11.00
C PHE A 95 5.99 2.72 10.56
N SER A 96 6.53 2.26 9.44
CA SER A 96 7.72 2.87 8.86
C SER A 96 7.55 3.02 7.34
N GLU A 97 8.22 4.02 6.78
CA GLU A 97 8.28 4.24 5.35
C GLU A 97 9.65 3.80 4.84
N LEU A 98 9.64 3.06 3.73
CA LEU A 98 10.84 2.49 3.17
C LEU A 98 10.85 2.71 1.67
N SER A 99 12.05 2.90 1.10
CA SER A 99 12.19 2.87 -0.35
C SER A 99 12.13 1.42 -0.83
N LEU A 100 11.91 1.23 -2.12
CA LEU A 100 11.91 -0.11 -2.68
C LEU A 100 13.25 -0.81 -2.50
N GLU A 101 14.34 -0.06 -2.49
CA GLU A 101 15.67 -0.63 -2.26
C GLU A 101 15.80 -1.24 -0.87
N ASP A 102 15.08 -0.70 0.10
CA ASP A 102 15.12 -1.20 1.46
C ASP A 102 14.17 -2.37 1.68
N TRP A 103 13.27 -2.59 0.75
CA TRP A 103 12.21 -3.58 0.89
C TRP A 103 12.75 -4.99 1.14
N ASP A 104 13.77 -5.39 0.38
CA ASP A 104 14.34 -6.74 0.51
C ASP A 104 14.94 -6.99 1.88
N TRP A 105 15.27 -5.95 2.58
CA TRP A 105 15.88 -6.04 3.91
C TRP A 105 14.84 -6.24 4.99
N GLN A 106 13.62 -5.80 4.74
CA GLN A 106 12.56 -5.77 5.73
C GLN A 106 11.74 -7.04 5.76
N ILE A 107 11.83 -7.82 4.73
CA ILE A 107 11.16 -9.10 4.64
C ILE A 107 12.03 -10.20 5.25
#